data_fb778f4512f268faff4f8c5e46b61da5
#
_entry.id   fb778f4512f268faff4f8c5e46b61da5
#
_cell.length_a   1.000
_cell.length_b   1.000
_cell.length_c   1.000
_cell.angle_alpha   90.00
_cell.angle_beta   90.00
_cell.angle_gamma   90.00
#
_symmetry.space_group_name_H-M   'P 1'
#
loop_
_entity.id
_entity.type
_entity.pdbx_description
1 polymer ?
#
loop_
_entity_poly.entity_id
_entity_poly.type
_entity_poly.pdbx_seq_one_letter_code
_entity_poly.pdbx_strand_id
1 'polypeptide(L)'
;MTGPSPVSSPRKRGEGRAPSAAGFVAAVVRPEIRALSAYAVARAEGMIKLDAMENPYPLPAGVRTRLSEALARVPINRYPDGGAHAAKGALRRVFSIPVDQDLLLANGSDELIQIITSALACPGAAMLVPEPSFVMYRMNALYAGMRFIGVPLGGDFRLDRAAMLAAIERERPALVYLAYPNNPTGNLFAASDVEAVLRAAPGLVVVDEAYYAFADASFLPRVAEFANLLVLRTVSKVGMAGIRLGYAVAAPEWIAELNKVRQPYNVNALTQAAAEALLTDTGWIAEQAAAIRTGRARIETELKRLPGTTVFPTQTNFVLVRVTDANEMFEGLKARCILVKNLHGWHPLLANCLRITVGTTEENDLLLAALNELNR
;
A
#
# COMPACT_ATOMS: atom_id res chain seq x y z
N MET A 1 -78.19 1.24 48.23
CA MET A 1 -77.91 0.66 46.91
C MET A 1 -76.72 1.41 46.29
N THR A 2 -75.60 0.84 46.42
CA THR A 2 -74.30 1.43 45.95
C THR A 2 -73.99 0.82 44.59
N GLY A 3 -73.94 1.68 43.58
CA GLY A 3 -73.55 1.26 42.20
C GLY A 3 -72.03 1.04 42.06
N PRO A 4 -71.60 0.18 41.15
CA PRO A 4 -70.15 -0.17 41.01
C PRO A 4 -69.36 0.93 40.29
N SER A 5 -68.15 1.15 40.78
CA SER A 5 -67.12 2.04 40.19
C SER A 5 -66.67 1.56 38.82
N PRO A 6 -66.33 2.49 37.93
CA PRO A 6 -65.83 2.08 36.58
C PRO A 6 -64.42 1.51 36.65
N VAL A 7 -64.23 0.35 35.98
CA VAL A 7 -62.98 -0.32 35.79
C VAL A 7 -62.07 0.51 34.82
N SER A 8 -60.88 0.91 35.30
CA SER A 8 -59.89 1.60 34.50
C SER A 8 -59.34 0.65 33.43
N SER A 9 -59.49 1.04 32.17
CA SER A 9 -58.89 0.34 31.03
C SER A 9 -57.35 0.37 31.11
N PRO A 10 -56.66 -0.73 30.70
CA PRO A 10 -55.19 -0.77 30.72
C PRO A 10 -54.62 0.19 29.69
N ARG A 11 -53.68 1.03 30.16
CA ARG A 11 -52.90 1.89 29.29
C ARG A 11 -52.23 1.03 28.20
N LYS A 12 -52.51 1.28 26.92
CA LYS A 12 -51.78 0.76 25.78
C LYS A 12 -50.29 1.09 25.98
N ARG A 13 -49.44 0.05 26.12
CA ARG A 13 -48.00 0.17 25.96
C ARG A 13 -47.77 0.75 24.58
N GLY A 14 -47.09 1.88 24.49
CA GLY A 14 -46.73 2.46 23.22
C GLY A 14 -45.98 1.43 22.39
N GLU A 15 -46.48 1.15 21.21
CA GLU A 15 -45.78 0.36 20.20
C GLU A 15 -44.48 1.11 19.85
N GLY A 16 -43.38 0.75 20.52
CA GLY A 16 -42.03 1.23 20.15
C GLY A 16 -41.76 0.82 18.70
N ARG A 17 -41.70 1.81 17.83
CA ARG A 17 -41.33 1.60 16.43
C ARG A 17 -40.03 0.79 16.41
N ALA A 18 -39.99 -0.34 15.71
CA ALA A 18 -38.79 -1.17 15.60
C ALA A 18 -37.60 -0.27 15.16
N PRO A 19 -36.40 -0.45 15.78
CA PRO A 19 -35.27 0.38 15.43
C PRO A 19 -35.01 0.29 13.92
N SER A 20 -34.74 1.43 13.28
CA SER A 20 -34.35 1.47 11.88
C SER A 20 -32.97 0.81 11.68
N ALA A 21 -32.68 0.34 10.45
CA ALA A 21 -31.33 -0.17 10.13
C ALA A 21 -30.22 0.83 10.52
N ALA A 22 -30.45 2.13 10.30
CA ALA A 22 -29.52 3.19 10.71
C ALA A 22 -29.32 3.23 12.24
N GLY A 23 -30.38 2.99 13.03
CA GLY A 23 -30.29 2.90 14.49
C GLY A 23 -29.46 1.71 14.95
N PHE A 24 -29.65 0.54 14.33
CA PHE A 24 -28.83 -0.64 14.61
C PHE A 24 -27.35 -0.42 14.23
N VAL A 25 -27.08 0.12 13.04
CA VAL A 25 -25.71 0.45 12.61
C VAL A 25 -25.05 1.40 13.61
N ALA A 26 -25.77 2.43 14.05
CA ALA A 26 -25.26 3.39 15.03
C ALA A 26 -24.93 2.76 16.39
N ALA A 27 -25.68 1.73 16.78
CA ALA A 27 -25.50 1.04 18.07
C ALA A 27 -24.37 0.02 18.08
N VAL A 28 -24.05 -0.65 16.93
CA VAL A 28 -23.12 -1.77 16.90
C VAL A 28 -21.81 -1.49 16.18
N VAL A 29 -21.81 -0.55 15.22
CA VAL A 29 -20.57 -0.19 14.50
C VAL A 29 -19.80 0.85 15.30
N ARG A 30 -18.52 0.58 15.54
CA ARG A 30 -17.62 1.47 16.30
C ARG A 30 -17.64 2.90 15.74
N PRO A 31 -17.68 3.94 16.60
CA PRO A 31 -17.70 5.34 16.15
C PRO A 31 -16.56 5.71 15.20
N GLU A 32 -15.35 5.18 15.44
CA GLU A 32 -14.16 5.43 14.64
C GLU A 32 -14.35 4.92 13.21
N ILE A 33 -15.01 3.76 13.03
CA ILE A 33 -15.32 3.21 11.69
C ILE A 33 -16.42 4.05 11.02
N ARG A 34 -17.42 4.48 11.77
CA ARG A 34 -18.53 5.31 11.24
C ARG A 34 -18.07 6.69 10.78
N ALA A 35 -16.98 7.20 11.37
CA ALA A 35 -16.39 8.48 11.00
C ALA A 35 -15.55 8.41 9.71
N LEU A 36 -15.26 7.20 9.20
CA LEU A 36 -14.49 7.02 7.97
C LEU A 36 -15.37 7.19 6.72
N SER A 37 -14.72 7.66 5.65
CA SER A 37 -15.24 7.53 4.29
C SER A 37 -14.62 6.29 3.64
N ALA A 38 -15.38 5.62 2.78
CA ALA A 38 -14.84 4.54 1.96
C ALA A 38 -13.68 5.07 1.08
N TYR A 39 -12.64 4.27 0.91
CA TYR A 39 -11.52 4.65 0.04
C TYR A 39 -12.03 4.86 -1.39
N ALA A 40 -11.96 6.10 -1.86
CA ALA A 40 -12.42 6.45 -3.19
C ALA A 40 -11.34 6.13 -4.24
N VAL A 41 -11.67 5.24 -5.16
CA VAL A 41 -10.87 5.01 -6.37
C VAL A 41 -11.43 5.92 -7.48
N ALA A 42 -10.56 6.74 -8.06
CA ALA A 42 -10.97 7.63 -9.15
C ALA A 42 -11.33 6.80 -10.40
N ARG A 43 -12.40 7.21 -11.07
CA ARG A 43 -12.72 6.65 -12.39
C ARG A 43 -11.76 7.24 -13.42
N ALA A 44 -11.08 6.37 -14.16
CA ALA A 44 -10.06 6.75 -15.14
C ALA A 44 -10.43 6.32 -16.57
N GLU A 45 -11.71 6.05 -16.82
CA GLU A 45 -12.19 5.63 -18.15
C GLU A 45 -11.94 6.73 -19.17
N GLY A 46 -11.23 6.43 -20.25
CA GLY A 46 -10.84 7.40 -21.27
C GLY A 46 -9.74 8.38 -20.86
N MET A 47 -9.06 8.16 -19.72
CA MET A 47 -7.99 9.03 -19.24
C MET A 47 -6.62 8.32 -19.26
N ILE A 48 -5.56 9.11 -19.42
CA ILE A 48 -4.19 8.68 -19.12
C ILE A 48 -4.06 8.55 -17.61
N LYS A 49 -3.87 7.30 -17.13
CA LYS A 49 -3.96 6.96 -15.70
C LYS A 49 -2.58 7.00 -15.02
N LEU A 50 -2.24 8.12 -14.42
CA LEU A 50 -0.96 8.36 -13.73
C LEU A 50 -1.13 8.60 -12.21
N ASP A 51 -2.15 8.01 -11.59
CA ASP A 51 -2.51 8.21 -10.17
C ASP A 51 -2.16 7.06 -9.24
N ALA A 52 -2.10 5.82 -9.76
CA ALA A 52 -2.11 4.59 -8.95
C ALA A 52 -0.77 3.81 -8.91
N MET A 53 0.31 4.38 -9.44
CA MET A 53 1.63 3.77 -9.46
C MET A 53 1.63 2.36 -10.08
N GLU A 54 0.83 2.18 -11.14
CA GLU A 54 0.81 0.96 -11.95
C GLU A 54 1.98 0.97 -12.95
N ASN A 55 2.33 -0.19 -13.46
CA ASN A 55 3.23 -0.31 -14.60
C ASN A 55 2.42 -0.02 -15.88
N PRO A 56 2.79 0.95 -16.73
CA PRO A 56 2.02 1.33 -17.90
C PRO A 56 2.17 0.34 -19.07
N TYR A 57 3.20 -0.51 -19.04
CA TYR A 57 3.51 -1.39 -20.15
C TYR A 57 2.70 -2.68 -20.09
N PRO A 58 2.07 -3.12 -21.20
CA PRO A 58 1.39 -4.40 -21.27
C PRO A 58 2.39 -5.57 -21.19
N LEU A 59 1.88 -6.75 -20.87
CA LEU A 59 2.66 -7.98 -20.92
C LEU A 59 3.15 -8.25 -22.37
N PRO A 60 4.41 -8.65 -22.57
CA PRO A 60 4.90 -9.10 -23.88
C PRO A 60 4.06 -10.25 -24.45
N ALA A 61 3.96 -10.35 -25.77
CA ALA A 61 3.09 -11.33 -26.42
C ALA A 61 3.34 -12.78 -25.97
N GLY A 62 4.61 -13.22 -25.92
CA GLY A 62 4.96 -14.56 -25.46
C GLY A 62 4.61 -14.84 -24.00
N VAL A 63 4.75 -13.83 -23.13
CA VAL A 63 4.37 -13.91 -21.71
C VAL A 63 2.84 -14.03 -21.59
N ARG A 64 2.11 -13.25 -22.38
CA ARG A 64 0.64 -13.29 -22.41
C ARG A 64 0.11 -14.65 -22.89
N THR A 65 0.75 -15.26 -23.90
CA THR A 65 0.38 -16.61 -24.40
C THR A 65 0.57 -17.64 -23.29
N ARG A 66 1.74 -17.68 -22.65
CA ARG A 66 2.00 -18.60 -21.52
C ARG A 66 0.98 -18.44 -20.38
N LEU A 67 0.67 -17.18 -20.04
CA LEU A 67 -0.34 -16.87 -19.02
C LEU A 67 -1.71 -17.45 -19.41
N SER A 68 -2.16 -17.22 -20.64
CA SER A 68 -3.46 -17.74 -21.13
C SER A 68 -3.52 -19.26 -21.06
N GLU A 69 -2.48 -19.95 -21.49
CA GLU A 69 -2.39 -21.41 -21.43
C GLU A 69 -2.40 -21.94 -19.99
N ALA A 70 -1.71 -21.26 -19.06
CA ALA A 70 -1.69 -21.66 -17.67
C ALA A 70 -3.08 -21.49 -17.03
N LEU A 71 -3.74 -20.36 -17.26
CA LEU A 71 -5.07 -20.08 -16.72
C LEU A 71 -6.14 -21.02 -17.27
N ALA A 72 -6.06 -21.44 -18.54
CA ALA A 72 -7.00 -22.38 -19.16
C ALA A 72 -7.01 -23.77 -18.50
N ARG A 73 -5.92 -24.14 -17.81
CA ARG A 73 -5.78 -25.45 -17.13
C ARG A 73 -6.21 -25.43 -15.67
N VAL A 74 -6.55 -24.27 -15.10
CA VAL A 74 -6.91 -24.15 -13.69
C VAL A 74 -8.26 -24.78 -13.39
N PRO A 75 -8.35 -25.76 -12.47
CA PRO A 75 -9.62 -26.36 -12.08
C PRO A 75 -10.41 -25.44 -11.14
N ILE A 76 -11.20 -24.53 -11.71
CA ILE A 76 -11.93 -23.46 -10.97
C ILE A 76 -12.92 -24.03 -9.94
N ASN A 77 -13.37 -25.27 -10.10
CA ASN A 77 -14.28 -25.96 -9.18
C ASN A 77 -13.57 -26.55 -7.94
N ARG A 78 -12.27 -26.33 -7.76
CA ARG A 78 -11.48 -26.82 -6.64
C ARG A 78 -10.78 -25.67 -5.89
N TYR A 79 -10.59 -25.85 -4.59
CA TYR A 79 -9.73 -24.96 -3.82
C TYR A 79 -8.29 -25.05 -4.31
N PRO A 80 -7.54 -23.93 -4.25
CA PRO A 80 -6.11 -23.92 -4.60
C PRO A 80 -5.26 -24.67 -3.56
N ASP A 81 -3.97 -24.82 -3.85
CA ASP A 81 -2.98 -25.22 -2.84
C ASP A 81 -2.97 -24.20 -1.71
N GLY A 82 -3.35 -24.61 -0.49
CA GLY A 82 -3.39 -23.74 0.68
C GLY A 82 -2.02 -23.20 1.12
N GLY A 83 -0.93 -23.90 0.77
CA GLY A 83 0.44 -23.49 0.99
C GLY A 83 1.03 -22.62 -0.13
N ALA A 84 0.38 -22.61 -1.31
CA ALA A 84 0.85 -21.94 -2.52
C ALA A 84 2.33 -22.27 -2.87
N HIS A 85 2.71 -23.56 -2.72
CA HIS A 85 4.10 -24.02 -2.77
C HIS A 85 4.79 -23.69 -4.09
N ALA A 86 4.11 -23.89 -5.22
CA ALA A 86 4.66 -23.61 -6.54
C ALA A 86 4.89 -22.11 -6.76
N ALA A 87 3.94 -21.26 -6.37
CA ALA A 87 4.06 -19.81 -6.43
C ALA A 87 5.18 -19.30 -5.49
N LYS A 88 5.27 -19.83 -4.26
CA LYS A 88 6.39 -19.54 -3.34
C LYS A 88 7.73 -19.94 -3.96
N GLY A 89 7.82 -21.12 -4.57
CA GLY A 89 9.02 -21.59 -5.26
C GLY A 89 9.44 -20.68 -6.42
N ALA A 90 8.49 -20.17 -7.20
CA ALA A 90 8.75 -19.21 -8.27
C ALA A 90 9.29 -17.88 -7.73
N LEU A 91 8.65 -17.33 -6.67
CA LEU A 91 9.10 -16.09 -6.01
C LEU A 91 10.52 -16.24 -5.43
N ARG A 92 10.82 -17.37 -4.75
CA ARG A 92 12.15 -17.62 -4.21
C ARG A 92 13.24 -17.57 -5.30
N ARG A 93 13.00 -18.24 -6.42
CA ARG A 93 13.96 -18.27 -7.54
C ARG A 93 14.20 -16.89 -8.15
N VAL A 94 13.11 -16.17 -8.43
CA VAL A 94 13.16 -14.89 -9.15
C VAL A 94 13.75 -13.78 -8.30
N PHE A 95 13.37 -13.72 -7.02
CA PHE A 95 13.75 -12.62 -6.15
C PHE A 95 14.87 -12.99 -5.17
N SER A 96 15.55 -14.11 -5.39
CA SER A 96 16.70 -14.56 -4.58
C SER A 96 16.43 -14.54 -3.08
N ILE A 97 15.25 -15.03 -2.67
CA ILE A 97 14.85 -15.05 -1.26
C ILE A 97 15.71 -16.09 -0.53
N PRO A 98 16.38 -15.72 0.59
CA PRO A 98 17.23 -16.64 1.34
C PRO A 98 16.51 -17.92 1.75
N VAL A 99 17.21 -19.06 1.69
CA VAL A 99 16.62 -20.39 1.91
C VAL A 99 16.23 -20.65 3.37
N ASP A 100 16.90 -19.99 4.28
CA ASP A 100 16.68 -20.02 5.74
C ASP A 100 15.54 -19.09 6.20
N GLN A 101 14.99 -18.30 5.31
CA GLN A 101 13.83 -17.45 5.57
C GLN A 101 12.56 -18.05 4.97
N ASP A 102 11.39 -17.73 5.53
CA ASP A 102 10.12 -18.22 4.98
C ASP A 102 9.27 -17.10 4.36
N LEU A 103 8.22 -17.49 3.64
CA LEU A 103 7.32 -16.59 2.92
C LEU A 103 5.88 -16.78 3.34
N LEU A 104 5.17 -15.66 3.48
CA LEU A 104 3.72 -15.62 3.54
C LEU A 104 3.19 -14.90 2.30
N LEU A 105 2.22 -15.50 1.60
CA LEU A 105 1.56 -14.91 0.44
C LEU A 105 0.16 -14.39 0.79
N ALA A 106 -0.23 -13.28 0.14
CA ALA A 106 -1.57 -12.73 0.32
C ALA A 106 -2.04 -11.92 -0.93
N ASN A 107 -3.29 -11.47 -0.90
CA ASN A 107 -3.90 -10.68 -1.98
C ASN A 107 -3.36 -9.24 -2.00
N GLY A 108 -2.13 -9.10 -2.46
CA GLY A 108 -1.35 -7.87 -2.42
C GLY A 108 -0.75 -7.61 -1.03
N SER A 109 0.06 -6.55 -0.95
CA SER A 109 0.63 -6.09 0.32
C SER A 109 -0.43 -5.60 1.32
N ASP A 110 -1.57 -5.13 0.85
CA ASP A 110 -2.65 -4.63 1.71
C ASP A 110 -3.20 -5.72 2.66
N GLU A 111 -3.43 -6.95 2.16
CA GLU A 111 -3.84 -8.07 3.00
C GLU A 111 -2.73 -8.49 3.98
N LEU A 112 -1.46 -8.42 3.56
CA LEU A 112 -0.33 -8.68 4.46
C LEU A 112 -0.26 -7.66 5.60
N ILE A 113 -0.44 -6.37 5.30
CA ILE A 113 -0.52 -5.32 6.32
C ILE A 113 -1.64 -5.63 7.31
N GLN A 114 -2.81 -6.06 6.83
CA GLN A 114 -3.92 -6.44 7.69
C GLN A 114 -3.61 -7.67 8.56
N ILE A 115 -3.02 -8.72 7.99
CA ILE A 115 -2.63 -9.95 8.71
C ILE A 115 -1.61 -9.61 9.81
N ILE A 116 -0.54 -8.87 9.47
CA ILE A 116 0.51 -8.48 10.41
C ILE A 116 -0.08 -7.63 11.54
N THR A 117 -0.87 -6.61 11.19
CA THR A 117 -1.49 -5.74 12.18
C THR A 117 -2.43 -6.53 13.10
N SER A 118 -3.25 -7.43 12.55
CA SER A 118 -4.19 -8.25 13.33
C SER A 118 -3.47 -9.23 14.26
N ALA A 119 -2.33 -9.78 13.84
CA ALA A 119 -1.55 -10.71 14.65
C ALA A 119 -0.90 -10.03 15.88
N LEU A 120 -0.58 -8.74 15.76
CA LEU A 120 0.11 -7.98 16.81
C LEU A 120 -0.82 -7.07 17.62
N ALA A 121 -2.09 -6.95 17.20
CA ALA A 121 -3.06 -6.11 17.89
C ALA A 121 -3.47 -6.74 19.23
N CYS A 122 -3.23 -5.99 20.31
CA CYS A 122 -3.75 -6.29 21.65
C CYS A 122 -4.07 -4.97 22.36
N PRO A 123 -4.83 -4.99 23.47
CA PRO A 123 -5.15 -3.78 24.21
C PRO A 123 -3.91 -2.96 24.58
N GLY A 124 -3.87 -1.69 24.14
CA GLY A 124 -2.75 -0.78 24.37
C GLY A 124 -1.58 -0.89 23.39
N ALA A 125 -1.56 -1.88 22.50
CA ALA A 125 -0.51 -2.02 21.49
C ALA A 125 -0.43 -0.78 20.59
N ALA A 126 0.81 -0.37 20.26
CA ALA A 126 1.07 0.77 19.41
C ALA A 126 1.71 0.34 18.08
N MET A 127 1.31 1.03 17.00
CA MET A 127 1.96 1.02 15.70
C MET A 127 2.65 2.37 15.48
N LEU A 128 3.95 2.36 15.17
CA LEU A 128 4.75 3.56 14.90
C LEU A 128 5.07 3.66 13.41
N VAL A 129 4.87 4.85 12.83
CA VAL A 129 5.07 5.09 11.40
C VAL A 129 5.64 6.49 11.18
N PRO A 130 6.68 6.70 10.35
CA PRO A 130 7.05 8.04 9.91
C PRO A 130 5.97 8.60 8.98
N GLU A 131 5.60 9.89 9.11
CA GLU A 131 4.55 10.53 8.31
C GLU A 131 5.05 11.79 7.58
N PRO A 132 4.61 12.01 6.33
CA PRO A 132 3.59 11.25 5.58
C PRO A 132 4.13 9.92 5.05
N SER A 133 3.30 8.86 5.10
CA SER A 133 3.60 7.55 4.55
C SER A 133 2.33 6.90 3.96
N PHE A 134 2.39 5.60 3.65
CA PHE A 134 1.27 4.89 3.05
C PHE A 134 0.07 4.83 4.00
N VAL A 135 -1.05 5.39 3.55
CA VAL A 135 -2.26 5.60 4.37
C VAL A 135 -2.80 4.32 5.00
N MET A 136 -2.58 3.16 4.36
CA MET A 136 -3.12 1.89 4.86
C MET A 136 -2.50 1.44 6.18
N TYR A 137 -1.33 1.93 6.59
CA TYR A 137 -0.78 1.63 7.92
C TYR A 137 -1.68 2.22 9.01
N ARG A 138 -1.98 3.52 8.91
CA ARG A 138 -2.90 4.21 9.84
C ARG A 138 -4.29 3.58 9.82
N MET A 139 -4.81 3.24 8.64
CA MET A 139 -6.13 2.65 8.51
C MET A 139 -6.19 1.27 9.17
N ASN A 140 -5.19 0.42 8.99
CA ASN A 140 -5.15 -0.90 9.61
C ASN A 140 -4.95 -0.83 11.12
N ALA A 141 -4.16 0.11 11.64
CA ALA A 141 -4.07 0.37 13.08
C ALA A 141 -5.45 0.69 13.67
N LEU A 142 -6.20 1.58 13.03
CA LEU A 142 -7.55 1.95 13.43
C LEU A 142 -8.53 0.77 13.36
N TYR A 143 -8.48 -0.03 12.29
CA TYR A 143 -9.34 -1.22 12.14
C TYR A 143 -9.08 -2.24 13.24
N ALA A 144 -7.82 -2.45 13.61
CA ALA A 144 -7.41 -3.39 14.63
C ALA A 144 -7.51 -2.83 16.07
N GLY A 145 -7.83 -1.55 16.24
CA GLY A 145 -7.90 -0.90 17.56
C GLY A 145 -6.53 -0.65 18.20
N MET A 146 -5.46 -0.62 17.41
CA MET A 146 -4.12 -0.23 17.87
C MET A 146 -3.98 1.28 17.99
N ARG A 147 -3.15 1.75 18.92
CA ARG A 147 -2.74 3.16 18.97
C ARG A 147 -1.81 3.46 17.79
N PHE A 148 -2.18 4.41 16.96
CA PHE A 148 -1.33 4.86 15.87
C PHE A 148 -0.45 6.03 16.33
N ILE A 149 0.86 5.91 16.13
CA ILE A 149 1.87 6.92 16.48
C ILE A 149 2.55 7.36 15.18
N GLY A 150 2.23 8.57 14.73
CA GLY A 150 2.89 9.19 13.59
C GLY A 150 4.09 10.02 14.05
N VAL A 151 5.26 9.80 13.45
CA VAL A 151 6.45 10.63 13.65
C VAL A 151 6.67 11.47 12.40
N PRO A 152 6.61 12.81 12.46
CA PRO A 152 6.79 13.64 11.27
C PRO A 152 8.16 13.41 10.62
N LEU A 153 8.19 13.33 9.30
CA LEU A 153 9.41 13.42 8.50
C LEU A 153 9.94 14.86 8.50
N GLY A 154 11.21 15.04 8.18
CA GLY A 154 11.79 16.36 7.91
C GLY A 154 11.11 17.07 6.73
N GLY A 155 11.34 18.37 6.58
CA GLY A 155 10.78 19.15 5.46
C GLY A 155 11.28 18.71 4.08
N ASP A 156 12.38 17.97 4.03
CA ASP A 156 12.95 17.31 2.86
C ASP A 156 12.56 15.82 2.76
N PHE A 157 11.61 15.38 3.57
CA PHE A 157 11.12 14.02 3.72
C PHE A 157 12.14 12.98 4.20
N ARG A 158 13.27 13.40 4.76
CA ARG A 158 14.17 12.48 5.46
C ARG A 158 13.58 12.01 6.77
N LEU A 159 13.97 10.79 7.18
CA LEU A 159 13.59 10.25 8.47
C LEU A 159 14.27 11.09 9.58
N ASP A 160 13.48 11.60 10.52
CA ASP A 160 14.02 12.16 11.76
C ASP A 160 14.38 11.00 12.71
N ARG A 161 15.64 10.57 12.61
CA ARG A 161 16.16 9.46 13.42
C ARG A 161 16.01 9.70 14.91
N ALA A 162 16.28 10.91 15.38
CA ALA A 162 16.22 11.23 16.81
C ALA A 162 14.78 11.14 17.32
N ALA A 163 13.82 11.73 16.58
CA ALA A 163 12.41 11.67 16.91
C ALA A 163 11.87 10.23 16.86
N MET A 164 12.29 9.43 15.87
CA MET A 164 11.90 8.01 15.77
C MET A 164 12.40 7.20 16.97
N LEU A 165 13.66 7.34 17.36
CA LEU A 165 14.22 6.61 18.49
C LEU A 165 13.59 7.04 19.83
N ALA A 166 13.36 8.33 20.03
CA ALA A 166 12.65 8.83 21.22
C ALA A 166 11.20 8.31 21.28
N ALA A 167 10.51 8.22 20.13
CA ALA A 167 9.17 7.65 20.07
C ALA A 167 9.18 6.13 20.37
N ILE A 168 10.16 5.38 19.86
CA ILE A 168 10.32 3.95 20.14
C ILE A 168 10.53 3.72 21.64
N GLU A 169 11.41 4.48 22.27
CA GLU A 169 11.70 4.38 23.70
C GLU A 169 10.45 4.65 24.56
N ARG A 170 9.74 5.74 24.26
CA ARG A 170 8.57 6.18 25.01
C ARG A 170 7.35 5.26 24.82
N GLU A 171 7.05 4.91 23.56
CA GLU A 171 5.81 4.23 23.19
C GLU A 171 5.94 2.70 23.16
N ARG A 172 7.16 2.18 23.09
CA ARG A 172 7.49 0.73 22.99
C ARG A 172 6.58 0.02 21.99
N PRO A 173 6.58 0.43 20.69
CA PRO A 173 5.63 -0.06 19.72
C PRO A 173 5.76 -1.58 19.50
N ALA A 174 4.63 -2.26 19.37
CA ALA A 174 4.58 -3.65 18.95
C ALA A 174 4.89 -3.81 17.45
N LEU A 175 4.69 -2.75 16.68
CA LEU A 175 4.82 -2.75 15.23
C LEU A 175 5.35 -1.40 14.74
N VAL A 176 6.35 -1.45 13.87
CA VAL A 176 6.87 -0.28 13.15
C VAL A 176 6.78 -0.54 11.65
N TYR A 177 6.24 0.39 10.87
CA TYR A 177 6.29 0.34 9.41
C TYR A 177 7.25 1.39 8.86
N LEU A 178 8.11 0.96 7.94
CA LEU A 178 9.01 1.81 7.15
C LEU A 178 8.80 1.48 5.66
N ALA A 179 8.10 2.34 4.92
CA ALA A 179 8.01 2.20 3.47
C ALA A 179 9.37 2.58 2.84
N TYR A 180 9.94 1.69 2.03
CA TYR A 180 11.32 1.78 1.55
C TYR A 180 11.45 1.32 0.09
N PRO A 181 11.35 2.22 -0.90
CA PRO A 181 11.14 3.68 -0.82
C PRO A 181 9.78 4.08 -0.24
N ASN A 182 9.73 5.29 0.36
CA ASN A 182 8.51 5.78 0.98
C ASN A 182 7.45 6.21 -0.07
N ASN A 183 6.21 5.98 0.24
CA ASN A 183 5.04 6.47 -0.50
C ASN A 183 4.21 7.37 0.45
N PRO A 184 3.99 8.66 0.12
CA PRO A 184 3.99 9.24 -1.23
C PRO A 184 5.25 10.03 -1.60
N THR A 185 6.30 10.04 -0.81
CA THR A 185 7.43 10.96 -0.98
C THR A 185 8.48 10.49 -1.99
N GLY A 186 8.56 9.18 -2.25
CA GLY A 186 9.41 8.56 -3.27
C GLY A 186 10.86 8.31 -2.86
N ASN A 187 11.33 8.92 -1.78
CA ASN A 187 12.71 8.82 -1.32
C ASN A 187 13.01 7.52 -0.55
N LEU A 188 14.26 7.12 -0.55
CA LEU A 188 14.80 6.13 0.39
C LEU A 188 15.23 6.84 1.68
N PHE A 189 14.92 6.25 2.83
CA PHE A 189 15.56 6.62 4.09
C PHE A 189 17.02 6.13 4.08
N ALA A 190 17.88 6.75 4.86
CA ALA A 190 19.25 6.25 5.00
C ALA A 190 19.22 4.85 5.64
N ALA A 191 19.97 3.90 5.09
CA ALA A 191 20.01 2.53 5.60
C ALA A 191 20.42 2.49 7.08
N SER A 192 21.35 3.37 7.50
CA SER A 192 21.77 3.53 8.89
C SER A 192 20.64 3.96 9.84
N ASP A 193 19.66 4.72 9.33
CA ASP A 193 18.51 5.15 10.14
C ASP A 193 17.51 4.01 10.29
N VAL A 194 17.26 3.24 9.21
CA VAL A 194 16.46 2.02 9.26
C VAL A 194 17.07 0.99 10.21
N GLU A 195 18.39 0.79 10.16
CA GLU A 195 19.11 -0.09 11.11
C GLU A 195 19.01 0.37 12.56
N ALA A 196 19.08 1.67 12.79
CA ALA A 196 18.91 2.22 14.14
C ALA A 196 17.51 1.92 14.69
N VAL A 197 16.46 2.04 13.85
CA VAL A 197 15.09 1.67 14.20
C VAL A 197 14.99 0.17 14.48
N LEU A 198 15.55 -0.69 13.62
CA LEU A 198 15.56 -2.15 13.80
C LEU A 198 16.20 -2.57 15.14
N ARG A 199 17.33 -1.94 15.52
CA ARG A 199 18.04 -2.25 16.78
C ARG A 199 17.30 -1.73 18.01
N ALA A 200 16.56 -0.64 17.90
CA ALA A 200 15.88 0.00 19.03
C ALA A 200 14.46 -0.52 19.25
N ALA A 201 13.77 -0.98 18.19
CA ALA A 201 12.38 -1.40 18.27
C ALA A 201 12.22 -2.71 19.08
N PRO A 202 11.36 -2.73 20.12
CA PRO A 202 11.08 -3.94 20.89
C PRO A 202 10.15 -4.91 20.15
N GLY A 203 9.41 -4.43 19.14
CA GLY A 203 8.45 -5.18 18.34
C GLY A 203 8.94 -5.43 16.93
N LEU A 204 8.03 -5.92 16.08
CA LEU A 204 8.29 -6.20 14.66
C LEU A 204 8.50 -4.90 13.87
N VAL A 205 9.53 -4.86 13.03
CA VAL A 205 9.76 -3.79 12.07
C VAL A 205 9.51 -4.33 10.67
N VAL A 206 8.53 -3.75 9.99
CA VAL A 206 8.21 -4.07 8.59
C VAL A 206 8.88 -3.04 7.69
N VAL A 207 9.80 -3.49 6.86
CA VAL A 207 10.37 -2.70 5.76
C VAL A 207 9.56 -3.03 4.50
N ASP A 208 8.70 -2.10 4.10
CA ASP A 208 7.82 -2.26 2.95
C ASP A 208 8.52 -1.82 1.67
N GLU A 209 8.95 -2.79 0.91
CA GLU A 209 9.67 -2.65 -0.34
C GLU A 209 8.73 -2.78 -1.57
N ALA A 210 7.53 -2.23 -1.52
CA ALA A 210 6.59 -2.30 -2.65
C ALA A 210 7.18 -1.74 -3.96
N TYR A 211 8.16 -0.86 -3.88
CA TYR A 211 8.81 -0.21 -5.05
C TYR A 211 10.23 -0.72 -5.31
N TYR A 212 10.63 -1.87 -4.74
CA TYR A 212 11.97 -2.44 -4.81
C TYR A 212 12.57 -2.49 -6.23
N ALA A 213 11.75 -2.73 -7.26
CA ALA A 213 12.21 -2.86 -8.65
C ALA A 213 12.77 -1.56 -9.25
N PHE A 214 12.51 -0.43 -8.61
CA PHE A 214 12.93 0.90 -9.06
C PHE A 214 14.01 1.52 -8.16
N ALA A 215 14.31 0.86 -7.04
CA ALA A 215 15.25 1.32 -6.02
C ALA A 215 16.61 0.62 -6.15
N ASP A 216 17.65 1.31 -5.69
CA ASP A 216 19.03 0.81 -5.73
C ASP A 216 19.42 0.10 -4.42
N ALA A 217 18.51 -0.03 -3.45
CA ALA A 217 18.75 -0.62 -2.14
C ALA A 217 17.59 -1.50 -1.68
N SER A 218 17.90 -2.51 -0.86
CA SER A 218 16.95 -3.45 -0.30
C SER A 218 17.44 -4.01 1.02
N PHE A 219 16.51 -4.31 1.93
CA PHE A 219 16.75 -5.05 3.17
C PHE A 219 16.51 -6.55 3.03
N LEU A 220 15.97 -7.03 1.89
CA LEU A 220 15.74 -8.46 1.68
C LEU A 220 17.01 -9.32 1.83
N PRO A 221 18.19 -8.95 1.31
CA PRO A 221 19.42 -9.72 1.53
C PRO A 221 19.88 -9.74 3.00
N ARG A 222 19.36 -8.81 3.80
CA ARG A 222 19.73 -8.56 5.19
C ARG A 222 18.68 -9.05 6.19
N VAL A 223 17.63 -9.73 5.71
CA VAL A 223 16.51 -10.15 6.56
C VAL A 223 16.93 -11.06 7.71
N ALA A 224 17.98 -11.87 7.52
CA ALA A 224 18.54 -12.74 8.56
C ALA A 224 19.41 -11.99 9.60
N GLU A 225 19.79 -10.73 9.36
CA GLU A 225 20.63 -9.98 10.30
C GLU A 225 19.85 -9.47 11.53
N PHE A 226 18.51 -9.39 11.42
CA PHE A 226 17.66 -8.81 12.46
C PHE A 226 16.48 -9.74 12.76
N ALA A 227 16.40 -10.23 13.98
CA ALA A 227 15.35 -11.16 14.41
C ALA A 227 13.92 -10.56 14.36
N ASN A 228 13.80 -9.23 14.33
CA ASN A 228 12.55 -8.48 14.28
C ASN A 228 12.28 -7.82 12.91
N LEU A 229 13.01 -8.21 11.85
CA LEU A 229 12.79 -7.66 10.49
C LEU A 229 11.84 -8.55 9.71
N LEU A 230 10.84 -7.91 9.11
CA LEU A 230 10.02 -8.50 8.05
C LEU A 230 10.11 -7.59 6.82
N VAL A 231 10.44 -8.17 5.67
CA VAL A 231 10.42 -7.46 4.37
C VAL A 231 9.12 -7.77 3.67
N LEU A 232 8.37 -6.71 3.36
CA LEU A 232 7.10 -6.78 2.64
C LEU A 232 7.31 -6.36 1.18
N ARG A 233 6.81 -7.15 0.23
CA ARG A 233 6.86 -6.85 -1.22
C ARG A 233 5.53 -7.15 -1.92
N THR A 234 5.36 -6.57 -3.09
CA THR A 234 4.24 -6.85 -3.99
C THR A 234 4.73 -6.98 -5.42
N VAL A 235 4.07 -7.82 -6.21
CA VAL A 235 4.30 -7.86 -7.67
C VAL A 235 3.47 -6.83 -8.43
N SER A 236 2.62 -6.07 -7.73
CA SER A 236 1.73 -5.08 -8.35
C SER A 236 2.47 -4.00 -9.14
N LYS A 237 3.64 -3.58 -8.65
CA LYS A 237 4.37 -2.46 -9.27
C LYS A 237 5.27 -2.87 -10.44
N VAL A 238 5.46 -4.17 -10.61
CA VAL A 238 6.30 -4.73 -11.69
C VAL A 238 5.48 -5.33 -12.85
N GLY A 239 4.26 -4.83 -13.06
CA GLY A 239 3.42 -5.22 -14.20
C GLY A 239 2.41 -6.33 -13.92
N MET A 240 2.21 -6.69 -12.65
CA MET A 240 1.31 -7.77 -12.24
C MET A 240 0.23 -7.29 -11.25
N ALA A 241 -0.20 -6.03 -11.33
CA ALA A 241 -1.18 -5.47 -10.40
C ALA A 241 -2.52 -6.24 -10.39
N GLY A 242 -2.96 -6.72 -11.54
CA GLY A 242 -4.24 -7.41 -11.70
C GLY A 242 -4.32 -8.78 -11.02
N ILE A 243 -3.19 -9.46 -10.77
CA ILE A 243 -3.21 -10.76 -10.08
C ILE A 243 -3.23 -10.64 -8.56
N ARG A 244 -3.12 -9.41 -8.01
CA ARG A 244 -3.25 -9.16 -6.58
C ARG A 244 -2.35 -10.03 -5.71
N LEU A 245 -1.05 -10.13 -5.98
CA LEU A 245 -0.12 -10.93 -5.20
C LEU A 245 0.90 -10.06 -4.46
N GLY A 246 0.98 -10.27 -3.15
CA GLY A 246 2.03 -9.75 -2.27
C GLY A 246 2.69 -10.88 -1.49
N TYR A 247 3.89 -10.62 -0.98
CA TYR A 247 4.61 -11.57 -0.15
C TYR A 247 5.39 -10.86 0.95
N ALA A 248 5.43 -11.52 2.11
CA ALA A 248 6.26 -11.14 3.25
C ALA A 248 7.37 -12.17 3.42
N VAL A 249 8.58 -11.70 3.75
CA VAL A 249 9.75 -12.55 4.02
C VAL A 249 10.26 -12.21 5.41
N ALA A 250 10.42 -13.21 6.25
CA ALA A 250 10.95 -13.07 7.62
C ALA A 250 11.48 -14.41 8.12
N ALA A 251 12.02 -14.44 9.34
CA ALA A 251 12.35 -15.67 10.03
C ALA A 251 11.13 -16.61 10.08
N PRO A 252 11.34 -17.95 9.98
CA PRO A 252 10.25 -18.93 9.94
C PRO A 252 9.27 -18.81 11.12
N GLU A 253 9.76 -18.43 12.30
CA GLU A 253 8.95 -18.23 13.50
C GLU A 253 7.89 -17.13 13.29
N TRP A 254 8.26 -15.99 12.68
CA TRP A 254 7.31 -14.94 12.36
C TRP A 254 6.27 -15.40 11.34
N ILE A 255 6.72 -16.06 10.27
CA ILE A 255 5.83 -16.54 9.22
C ILE A 255 4.84 -17.59 9.76
N ALA A 256 5.29 -18.47 10.67
CA ALA A 256 4.43 -19.46 11.31
C ALA A 256 3.30 -18.80 12.13
N GLU A 257 3.59 -17.76 12.90
CA GLU A 257 2.58 -17.03 13.69
C GLU A 257 1.60 -16.25 12.78
N LEU A 258 2.12 -15.54 11.79
CA LEU A 258 1.30 -14.78 10.84
C LEU A 258 0.38 -15.70 10.00
N ASN A 259 0.86 -16.90 9.67
CA ASN A 259 0.08 -17.89 8.92
C ASN A 259 -1.15 -18.40 9.70
N LYS A 260 -1.18 -18.32 11.03
CA LYS A 260 -2.36 -18.66 11.85
C LYS A 260 -3.51 -17.66 11.68
N VAL A 261 -3.19 -16.41 11.35
CA VAL A 261 -4.16 -15.33 11.16
C VAL A 261 -4.65 -15.25 9.70
N ARG A 262 -3.82 -15.74 8.77
CA ARG A 262 -4.17 -15.78 7.35
C ARG A 262 -5.37 -16.69 7.10
N GLN A 263 -6.34 -16.21 6.30
CA GLN A 263 -7.47 -17.04 5.90
C GLN A 263 -7.02 -18.23 5.05
N PRO A 264 -7.59 -19.44 5.23
CA PRO A 264 -7.32 -20.57 4.36
C PRO A 264 -7.62 -20.22 2.90
N TYR A 265 -6.74 -20.65 1.99
CA TYR A 265 -6.93 -20.46 0.54
C TYR A 265 -7.05 -19.00 0.10
N ASN A 266 -6.52 -18.05 0.86
CA ASN A 266 -6.63 -16.62 0.57
C ASN A 266 -6.13 -16.26 -0.84
N VAL A 267 -5.03 -16.85 -1.30
CA VAL A 267 -4.53 -16.67 -2.67
C VAL A 267 -5.22 -17.68 -3.59
N ASN A 268 -6.09 -17.21 -4.47
CA ASN A 268 -6.90 -18.05 -5.34
C ASN A 268 -6.08 -18.80 -6.40
N ALA A 269 -6.68 -19.83 -7.00
CA ALA A 269 -6.03 -20.73 -7.95
C ALA A 269 -5.52 -20.01 -9.22
N LEU A 270 -6.27 -19.02 -9.72
CA LEU A 270 -5.86 -18.24 -10.90
C LEU A 270 -4.65 -17.38 -10.60
N THR A 271 -4.60 -16.74 -9.43
CA THR A 271 -3.44 -15.95 -8.98
C THR A 271 -2.19 -16.82 -8.83
N GLN A 272 -2.33 -18.03 -8.25
CA GLN A 272 -1.18 -18.95 -8.10
C GLN A 272 -0.67 -19.38 -9.47
N ALA A 273 -1.51 -19.83 -10.38
CA ALA A 273 -1.13 -20.24 -11.73
C ALA A 273 -0.54 -19.09 -12.55
N ALA A 274 -1.12 -17.89 -12.42
CA ALA A 274 -0.60 -16.70 -13.07
C ALA A 274 0.80 -16.34 -12.55
N ALA A 275 1.03 -16.39 -11.23
CA ALA A 275 2.34 -16.13 -10.65
C ALA A 275 3.42 -17.08 -11.18
N GLU A 276 3.13 -18.37 -11.23
CA GLU A 276 4.03 -19.38 -11.81
C GLU A 276 4.38 -19.08 -13.26
N ALA A 277 3.37 -18.83 -14.11
CA ALA A 277 3.55 -18.55 -15.52
C ALA A 277 4.33 -17.24 -15.79
N LEU A 278 4.02 -16.19 -15.05
CA LEU A 278 4.65 -14.86 -15.21
C LEU A 278 6.08 -14.82 -14.67
N LEU A 279 6.39 -15.63 -13.65
CA LEU A 279 7.72 -15.70 -13.04
C LEU A 279 8.63 -16.78 -13.64
N THR A 280 8.22 -17.42 -14.73
CA THR A 280 9.07 -18.40 -15.45
C THR A 280 10.19 -17.71 -16.23
N ASP A 281 9.87 -16.56 -16.86
CA ASP A 281 10.80 -15.73 -17.60
C ASP A 281 10.53 -14.28 -17.21
N THR A 282 11.52 -13.64 -16.60
CA THR A 282 11.36 -12.33 -15.94
C THR A 282 12.18 -11.22 -16.58
N GLY A 283 12.84 -11.47 -17.72
CA GLY A 283 13.59 -10.45 -18.45
C GLY A 283 12.77 -9.20 -18.73
N TRP A 284 11.50 -9.39 -19.11
CA TRP A 284 10.55 -8.31 -19.36
C TRP A 284 10.32 -7.39 -18.15
N ILE A 285 10.40 -7.91 -16.91
CA ILE A 285 10.24 -7.11 -15.68
C ILE A 285 11.42 -6.12 -15.58
N ALA A 286 12.63 -6.58 -15.79
CA ALA A 286 13.82 -5.75 -15.73
C ALA A 286 13.84 -4.69 -16.85
N GLU A 287 13.43 -5.06 -18.07
CA GLU A 287 13.30 -4.16 -19.21
C GLU A 287 12.28 -3.04 -18.95
N GLN A 288 11.08 -3.39 -18.49
CA GLN A 288 10.04 -2.42 -18.17
C GLN A 288 10.42 -1.54 -16.99
N ALA A 289 11.05 -2.10 -15.94
CA ALA A 289 11.56 -1.32 -14.83
C ALA A 289 12.65 -0.31 -15.28
N ALA A 290 13.52 -0.70 -16.20
CA ALA A 290 14.52 0.20 -16.78
C ALA A 290 13.88 1.33 -17.60
N ALA A 291 12.87 1.00 -18.42
CA ALA A 291 12.12 2.00 -19.18
C ALA A 291 11.42 3.02 -18.24
N ILE A 292 10.81 2.53 -17.17
CA ILE A 292 10.18 3.39 -16.14
C ILE A 292 11.23 4.28 -15.46
N ARG A 293 12.40 3.78 -15.08
CA ARG A 293 13.47 4.60 -14.50
C ARG A 293 13.95 5.69 -15.46
N THR A 294 14.06 5.38 -16.76
CA THR A 294 14.41 6.36 -17.80
C THR A 294 13.34 7.43 -17.94
N GLY A 295 12.07 7.02 -18.01
CA GLY A 295 10.93 7.95 -18.05
C GLY A 295 10.86 8.84 -16.80
N ARG A 296 11.12 8.27 -15.61
CA ARG A 296 11.22 9.00 -14.34
C ARG A 296 12.28 10.11 -14.41
N ALA A 297 13.51 9.77 -14.80
CA ALA A 297 14.60 10.75 -14.89
C ALA A 297 14.29 11.90 -15.87
N ARG A 298 13.59 11.59 -16.97
CA ARG A 298 13.10 12.59 -17.92
C ARG A 298 12.06 13.50 -17.28
N ILE A 299 11.03 12.95 -16.65
CA ILE A 299 9.99 13.73 -15.96
C ILE A 299 10.61 14.64 -14.89
N GLU A 300 11.51 14.11 -14.06
CA GLU A 300 12.21 14.92 -13.04
C GLU A 300 12.98 16.09 -13.65
N THR A 301 13.64 15.87 -14.79
CA THR A 301 14.42 16.89 -15.48
C THR A 301 13.52 18.01 -16.03
N GLU A 302 12.43 17.63 -16.67
CA GLU A 302 11.52 18.62 -17.26
C GLU A 302 10.73 19.38 -16.19
N LEU A 303 10.25 18.70 -15.14
CA LEU A 303 9.58 19.37 -14.02
C LEU A 303 10.47 20.38 -13.31
N LYS A 304 11.78 20.12 -13.17
CA LYS A 304 12.73 21.08 -12.57
C LYS A 304 12.90 22.38 -13.37
N ARG A 305 12.52 22.38 -14.65
CA ARG A 305 12.55 23.56 -15.55
C ARG A 305 11.29 24.41 -15.43
N LEU A 306 10.21 23.88 -14.88
CA LEU A 306 8.96 24.61 -14.74
C LEU A 306 9.06 25.60 -13.57
N PRO A 307 8.74 26.89 -13.79
CA PRO A 307 8.71 27.89 -12.71
C PRO A 307 7.75 27.47 -11.58
N GLY A 308 8.10 27.79 -10.34
CA GLY A 308 7.24 27.52 -9.17
C GLY A 308 7.14 26.06 -8.76
N THR A 309 7.95 25.15 -9.35
CA THR A 309 7.94 23.73 -8.97
C THR A 309 9.13 23.36 -8.08
N THR A 310 8.90 22.42 -7.18
CA THR A 310 9.95 21.72 -6.42
C THR A 310 9.80 20.23 -6.61
N VAL A 311 10.76 19.57 -7.23
CA VAL A 311 10.77 18.12 -7.49
C VAL A 311 11.56 17.43 -6.40
N PHE A 312 10.95 16.45 -5.73
CA PHE A 312 11.61 15.67 -4.67
C PHE A 312 12.32 14.45 -5.25
N PRO A 313 13.51 14.08 -4.72
CA PRO A 313 14.21 12.88 -5.16
C PRO A 313 13.36 11.62 -4.98
N THR A 314 13.37 10.73 -5.96
CA THR A 314 12.56 9.51 -5.91
C THR A 314 13.32 8.29 -6.42
N GLN A 315 13.04 7.12 -5.82
CA GLN A 315 13.49 5.81 -6.27
C GLN A 315 12.29 4.86 -6.45
N THR A 316 11.17 5.42 -6.94
CA THR A 316 9.93 4.69 -7.22
C THR A 316 9.56 4.78 -8.70
N ASN A 317 8.38 4.32 -9.07
CA ASN A 317 7.77 4.54 -10.38
C ASN A 317 6.87 5.79 -10.44
N PHE A 318 7.09 6.74 -9.55
CA PHE A 318 6.38 8.01 -9.52
C PHE A 318 7.31 9.15 -9.09
N VAL A 319 6.89 10.37 -9.34
CA VAL A 319 7.56 11.60 -8.90
C VAL A 319 6.62 12.36 -7.97
N LEU A 320 7.13 12.85 -6.85
CA LEU A 320 6.47 13.84 -6.02
C LEU A 320 6.95 15.23 -6.45
N VAL A 321 6.01 16.11 -6.76
CA VAL A 321 6.29 17.50 -7.13
C VAL A 321 5.40 18.44 -6.33
N ARG A 322 5.97 19.52 -5.80
CA ARG A 322 5.22 20.65 -5.25
C ARG A 322 5.10 21.71 -6.32
N VAL A 323 3.89 22.22 -6.51
CA VAL A 323 3.53 23.26 -7.48
C VAL A 323 2.95 24.47 -6.75
N THR A 324 2.69 25.57 -7.46
CA THR A 324 2.12 26.80 -6.86
C THR A 324 0.70 26.55 -6.33
N ASP A 325 -0.16 25.89 -7.13
CA ASP A 325 -1.50 25.45 -6.72
C ASP A 325 -1.77 24.05 -7.26
N ALA A 326 -1.81 23.08 -6.35
CA ALA A 326 -2.03 21.68 -6.72
C ALA A 326 -3.47 21.40 -7.13
N ASN A 327 -4.45 22.16 -6.65
CA ASN A 327 -5.85 21.96 -7.04
C ASN A 327 -6.08 22.44 -8.46
N GLU A 328 -5.60 23.65 -8.79
CA GLU A 328 -5.68 24.20 -10.15
C GLU A 328 -4.95 23.31 -11.16
N MET A 329 -3.72 22.91 -10.86
CA MET A 329 -2.94 22.02 -11.72
C MET A 329 -3.62 20.67 -11.92
N PHE A 330 -4.16 20.08 -10.85
CA PHE A 330 -4.88 18.81 -10.90
C PHE A 330 -6.14 18.89 -11.78
N GLU A 331 -6.98 19.91 -11.61
CA GLU A 331 -8.18 20.07 -12.43
C GLU A 331 -7.82 20.42 -13.89
N GLY A 332 -6.77 21.19 -14.13
CA GLY A 332 -6.25 21.48 -15.46
C GLY A 332 -5.76 20.24 -16.21
N LEU A 333 -5.04 19.33 -15.52
CA LEU A 333 -4.61 18.04 -16.08
C LEU A 333 -5.81 17.13 -16.34
N LYS A 334 -6.75 17.06 -15.40
CA LYS A 334 -7.96 16.25 -15.50
C LYS A 334 -8.84 16.71 -16.67
N ALA A 335 -8.96 18.02 -16.93
CA ALA A 335 -9.65 18.56 -18.09
C ALA A 335 -9.00 18.14 -19.43
N ARG A 336 -7.72 17.76 -19.41
CA ARG A 336 -6.96 17.20 -20.54
C ARG A 336 -6.91 15.66 -20.54
N CYS A 337 -7.81 15.03 -19.81
CA CYS A 337 -7.88 13.58 -19.66
C CYS A 337 -6.61 12.95 -19.08
N ILE A 338 -5.86 13.66 -18.21
CA ILE A 338 -4.68 13.14 -17.51
C ILE A 338 -5.00 13.09 -16.00
N LEU A 339 -5.01 11.88 -15.42
CA LEU A 339 -5.31 11.66 -14.02
C LEU A 339 -4.03 11.43 -13.23
N VAL A 340 -3.68 12.39 -12.38
CA VAL A 340 -2.59 12.27 -11.38
C VAL A 340 -3.17 12.20 -9.96
N LYS A 341 -2.35 12.08 -8.93
CA LYS A 341 -2.83 12.11 -7.55
C LYS A 341 -2.57 13.47 -6.90
N ASN A 342 -3.64 14.17 -6.56
CA ASN A 342 -3.55 15.36 -5.72
C ASN A 342 -3.40 14.93 -4.25
N LEU A 343 -2.34 15.43 -3.60
CA LEU A 343 -2.02 15.15 -2.19
C LEU A 343 -2.19 16.37 -1.28
N HIS A 344 -2.62 17.51 -1.85
CA HIS A 344 -2.93 18.70 -1.07
C HIS A 344 -3.99 18.38 -0.01
N GLY A 345 -3.74 18.77 1.23
CA GLY A 345 -4.66 18.53 2.35
C GLY A 345 -4.54 17.16 3.03
N TRP A 346 -3.73 16.23 2.50
CA TRP A 346 -3.53 14.91 3.13
C TRP A 346 -2.62 14.95 4.35
N HIS A 347 -1.62 15.81 4.32
CA HIS A 347 -0.67 16.05 5.40
C HIS A 347 -0.06 17.46 5.24
N PRO A 348 0.28 18.18 6.32
CA PRO A 348 0.87 19.53 6.20
C PRO A 348 2.11 19.59 5.31
N LEU A 349 3.00 18.61 5.38
CA LEU A 349 4.18 18.49 4.53
C LEU A 349 3.88 18.25 3.04
N LEU A 350 2.66 17.83 2.71
CA LEU A 350 2.20 17.60 1.33
C LEU A 350 1.38 18.76 0.76
N ALA A 351 1.41 19.93 1.41
CA ALA A 351 0.77 21.13 0.88
C ALA A 351 1.26 21.42 -0.54
N ASN A 352 0.31 21.60 -1.47
CA ASN A 352 0.53 21.83 -2.90
C ASN A 352 1.38 20.74 -3.60
N CYS A 353 1.31 19.50 -3.15
CA CYS A 353 2.00 18.38 -3.78
C CYS A 353 1.07 17.56 -4.68
N LEU A 354 1.60 17.19 -5.84
CA LEU A 354 1.04 16.17 -6.73
C LEU A 354 1.98 14.97 -6.77
N ARG A 355 1.41 13.76 -6.81
CA ARG A 355 2.17 12.55 -7.10
C ARG A 355 1.81 12.08 -8.50
N ILE A 356 2.81 11.96 -9.35
CA ILE A 356 2.69 11.65 -10.78
C ILE A 356 3.34 10.30 -11.03
N THR A 357 2.55 9.31 -11.44
CA THR A 357 3.08 8.00 -11.89
C THR A 357 3.79 8.16 -13.22
N VAL A 358 4.88 7.43 -13.42
CA VAL A 358 5.59 7.37 -14.69
C VAL A 358 4.80 6.51 -15.67
N GLY A 359 4.36 7.09 -16.77
CA GLY A 359 3.64 6.43 -17.86
C GLY A 359 4.58 5.86 -18.94
N THR A 360 4.01 5.45 -20.08
CA THR A 360 4.79 5.18 -21.31
C THR A 360 5.48 6.46 -21.80
N THR A 361 6.34 6.34 -22.81
CA THR A 361 7.00 7.51 -23.40
C THR A 361 5.96 8.50 -23.93
N GLU A 362 4.94 7.99 -24.62
CA GLU A 362 3.85 8.79 -25.23
C GLU A 362 2.98 9.45 -24.14
N GLU A 363 2.63 8.72 -23.07
CA GLU A 363 1.87 9.26 -21.95
C GLU A 363 2.65 10.35 -21.21
N ASN A 364 3.96 10.15 -21.04
CA ASN A 364 4.84 11.14 -20.43
C ASN A 364 4.99 12.40 -21.31
N ASP A 365 5.01 12.26 -22.65
CA ASP A 365 5.04 13.39 -23.58
C ASP A 365 3.79 14.24 -23.45
N LEU A 366 2.62 13.61 -23.42
CA LEU A 366 1.33 14.29 -23.25
C LEU A 366 1.24 14.98 -21.88
N LEU A 367 1.68 14.32 -20.82
CA LEU A 367 1.77 14.90 -19.47
C LEU A 367 2.64 16.17 -19.45
N LEU A 368 3.85 16.10 -20.01
CA LEU A 368 4.81 17.19 -20.00
C LEU A 368 4.33 18.37 -20.84
N ALA A 369 3.68 18.11 -22.00
CA ALA A 369 3.06 19.14 -22.80
C ALA A 369 1.96 19.87 -22.02
N ALA A 370 1.05 19.12 -21.38
CA ALA A 370 -0.03 19.67 -20.58
C ALA A 370 0.47 20.51 -19.38
N LEU A 371 1.50 20.04 -18.68
CA LEU A 371 2.12 20.77 -17.57
C LEU A 371 2.77 22.07 -18.02
N ASN A 372 3.44 22.08 -19.18
CA ASN A 372 4.02 23.29 -19.76
C ASN A 372 2.97 24.33 -20.16
N GLU A 373 1.82 23.89 -20.67
CA GLU A 373 0.70 24.79 -21.00
C GLU A 373 0.05 25.39 -19.76
N LEU A 374 -0.17 24.59 -18.72
CA LEU A 374 -0.81 25.00 -17.47
C LEU A 374 0.08 25.89 -16.59
N ASN A 375 1.38 25.87 -16.81
CA ASN A 375 2.35 26.66 -16.03
C ASN A 375 2.72 28.01 -16.71
N ARG A 376 2.05 28.38 -17.83
CA ARG A 376 2.19 29.68 -18.50
C ARG A 376 1.25 30.72 -17.92
#